data_11921640e499c6128fc2296202f21a29
#
_entry.id   11921640e499c6128fc2296202f21a29
#
_cell.length_a   1.000
_cell.length_b   1.000
_cell.length_c   1.000
_cell.angle_alpha   90.00
_cell.angle_beta   90.00
_cell.angle_gamma   90.00
#
_symmetry.space_group_name_H-M   'P 1'
#
loop_
_entity.id
_entity.type
_entity.pdbx_description
1 polymer ?
#
loop_
_entity_poly.entity_id
_entity_poly.type
_entity_poly.pdbx_seq_one_letter_code
_entity_poly.pdbx_strand_id
1 'polypeptide(L)'
;MTNLTEFTFLSSDGKTRLHAMQWLPVETPRAVLQISHGVAEHIGRYDGFARYLNEQGLAVVGHDHLGHGGSLPEGGTPVYFGDGTPWETVVADIQLLLHEQLRREFPGVPLCL
;
A
#
# COMPACT_ATOMS: atom_id res chain seq x y z
N MET A 1 2.39 -4.67 20.00
CA MET A 1 3.67 -4.54 19.28
C MET A 1 3.44 -4.70 17.79
N THR A 2 4.12 -3.93 16.97
CA THR A 2 3.93 -3.94 15.52
C THR A 2 5.16 -4.51 14.83
N ASN A 3 4.93 -5.33 13.82
CA ASN A 3 5.98 -5.79 12.93
C ASN A 3 5.82 -5.07 11.58
N LEU A 4 6.65 -4.08 11.34
CA LEU A 4 6.63 -3.26 10.13
C LEU A 4 7.60 -3.84 9.09
N THR A 5 7.10 -4.05 7.89
CA THR A 5 7.88 -4.50 6.74
C THR A 5 7.65 -3.54 5.58
N GLU A 6 8.72 -3.18 4.89
CA GLU A 6 8.63 -2.41 3.65
C GLU A 6 8.98 -3.32 2.48
N PHE A 7 8.29 -3.15 1.37
CA PHE A 7 8.56 -3.94 0.16
C PHE A 7 8.20 -3.11 -1.08
N THR A 8 8.52 -3.63 -2.25
CA THR A 8 8.17 -2.99 -3.50
C THR A 8 7.46 -3.98 -4.41
N PHE A 9 6.65 -3.45 -5.31
CA PHE A 9 6.03 -4.24 -6.37
C PHE A 9 5.93 -3.41 -7.64
N LEU A 10 5.81 -4.09 -8.78
CA LEU A 10 5.76 -3.40 -10.07
C LEU A 10 4.37 -2.84 -10.32
N SER A 11 4.31 -1.54 -10.65
CA SER A 11 3.06 -0.89 -11.03
C SER A 11 2.45 -1.51 -12.29
N SER A 12 1.15 -1.31 -12.45
CA SER A 12 0.44 -1.67 -13.69
C SER A 12 0.95 -0.91 -14.91
N ASP A 13 1.75 0.16 -14.71
CA ASP A 13 2.41 0.85 -15.82
C ASP A 13 3.54 0.01 -16.44
N GLY A 14 3.90 -1.09 -15.82
CA GLY A 14 4.90 -2.03 -16.31
C GLY A 14 6.36 -1.60 -16.11
N LYS A 15 6.61 -0.47 -15.45
CA LYS A 15 7.97 0.07 -15.32
C LYS A 15 8.31 0.66 -13.96
N THR A 16 7.36 1.16 -13.20
CA THR A 16 7.61 1.83 -11.93
C THR A 16 7.54 0.84 -10.77
N ARG A 17 8.56 0.84 -9.90
CA ARG A 17 8.51 0.09 -8.65
C ARG A 17 7.78 0.93 -7.61
N LEU A 18 6.71 0.38 -7.06
CA LEU A 18 5.91 1.05 -6.04
C LEU A 18 6.38 0.62 -4.65
N HIS A 19 6.55 1.59 -3.77
CA HIS A 19 6.92 1.35 -2.37
C HIS A 19 5.66 1.02 -1.56
N ALA A 20 5.72 -0.03 -0.78
CA ALA A 20 4.63 -0.47 0.07
C ALA A 20 5.10 -0.71 1.50
N MET A 21 4.16 -0.58 2.43
CA MET A 21 4.40 -0.85 3.85
C MET A 21 3.33 -1.79 4.38
N GLN A 22 3.74 -2.68 5.29
CA GLN A 22 2.87 -3.65 5.91
C GLN A 22 3.11 -3.66 7.41
N TRP A 23 2.06 -3.42 8.16
CA TRP A 23 2.09 -3.45 9.63
C TRP A 23 1.31 -4.66 10.11
N LEU A 24 1.99 -5.58 10.77
CA LEU A 24 1.37 -6.80 11.28
C LEU A 24 1.26 -6.77 12.81
N PRO A 25 0.12 -7.23 13.35
CA PRO A 25 0.02 -7.46 14.79
C PRO A 25 0.85 -8.68 15.20
N VAL A 26 1.08 -8.85 16.51
CA VAL A 26 1.82 -10.01 17.03
C VAL A 26 1.06 -11.30 16.74
N GLU A 27 -0.25 -11.29 16.89
CA GLU A 27 -1.10 -12.45 16.66
C GLU A 27 -1.62 -12.51 15.23
N THR A 28 -2.24 -13.63 14.86
CA THR A 28 -2.90 -13.75 13.55
C THR A 28 -3.96 -12.67 13.42
N PRO A 29 -3.91 -11.86 12.35
CA PRO A 29 -4.85 -10.76 12.21
C PRO A 29 -6.28 -11.25 11.96
N ARG A 30 -7.24 -10.53 12.54
CA ARG A 30 -8.67 -10.80 12.36
C ARG A 30 -9.17 -10.28 11.02
N ALA A 31 -8.53 -9.25 10.49
CA ALA A 31 -8.84 -8.64 9.21
C ALA A 31 -7.64 -7.86 8.72
N VAL A 32 -7.64 -7.49 7.44
CA VAL A 32 -6.60 -6.66 6.85
C VAL A 32 -7.25 -5.40 6.29
N LEU A 33 -6.72 -4.25 6.66
CA LEU A 33 -7.12 -2.97 6.08
C LEU A 33 -6.05 -2.53 5.07
N GLN A 34 -6.47 -2.35 3.82
CA GLN A 34 -5.62 -1.76 2.79
C GLN A 34 -5.91 -0.25 2.75
N ILE A 35 -4.88 0.57 2.93
CA ILE A 35 -5.02 2.03 2.92
C ILE A 35 -4.62 2.58 1.55
N SER A 36 -5.49 3.43 0.99
CA SER A 36 -5.20 4.22 -0.21
C SER A 36 -5.08 5.68 0.24
N HIS A 37 -3.87 6.23 0.19
CA HIS A 37 -3.64 7.61 0.65
C HIS A 37 -4.16 8.64 -0.36
N GLY A 38 -4.31 9.88 0.09
CA GLY A 38 -4.76 10.98 -0.74
C GLY A 38 -3.63 11.61 -1.56
N VAL A 39 -3.99 12.56 -2.41
CA VAL A 39 -3.03 13.31 -3.23
C VAL A 39 -2.06 14.08 -2.33
N ALA A 40 -0.77 14.06 -2.69
CA ALA A 40 0.31 14.71 -1.96
C ALA A 40 0.54 14.15 -0.56
N GLU A 41 0.10 12.91 -0.33
CA GLU A 41 0.39 12.16 0.90
C GLU A 41 1.40 11.05 0.60
N HIS A 42 1.61 10.17 1.56
CA HIS A 42 2.38 8.93 1.40
C HIS A 42 1.91 7.94 2.45
N ILE A 43 2.18 6.66 2.19
CA ILE A 43 1.67 5.60 3.09
C ILE A 43 2.23 5.69 4.51
N GLY A 44 3.46 6.13 4.66
CA GLY A 44 4.10 6.26 5.97
C GLY A 44 3.40 7.24 6.92
N ARG A 45 2.60 8.16 6.38
CA ARG A 45 1.80 9.08 7.18
C ARG A 45 0.84 8.34 8.12
N TYR A 46 0.44 7.12 7.73
CA TYR A 46 -0.54 6.33 8.48
C TYR A 46 0.09 5.43 9.53
N ASP A 47 1.40 5.57 9.81
CA ASP A 47 2.11 4.72 10.75
C ASP A 47 1.46 4.65 12.13
N GLY A 48 1.10 5.81 12.69
CA GLY A 48 0.45 5.85 14.02
C GLY A 48 -0.90 5.15 14.02
N PHE A 49 -1.72 5.40 13.01
CA PHE A 49 -3.02 4.77 12.86
C PHE A 49 -2.88 3.26 12.66
N ALA A 50 -1.93 2.84 11.84
CA ALA A 50 -1.68 1.43 11.58
C ALA A 50 -1.26 0.69 12.86
N ARG A 51 -0.39 1.30 13.66
CA ARG A 51 0.04 0.71 14.93
C ARG A 51 -1.13 0.59 15.91
N TYR A 52 -1.99 1.59 15.95
CA TYR A 52 -3.21 1.51 16.74
C TYR A 52 -4.07 0.32 16.31
N LEU A 53 -4.29 0.15 15.00
CA LEU A 53 -5.09 -0.95 14.48
C LEU A 53 -4.44 -2.30 14.76
N ASN A 54 -3.10 -2.38 14.74
CA ASN A 54 -2.40 -3.61 15.12
C ASN A 54 -2.74 -4.01 16.56
N GLU A 55 -2.85 -3.04 17.46
CA GLU A 55 -3.25 -3.32 18.84
C GLU A 55 -4.68 -3.87 18.91
N GLN A 56 -5.51 -3.57 17.95
CA GLN A 56 -6.87 -4.10 17.85
C GLN A 56 -6.94 -5.43 17.09
N GLY A 57 -5.80 -5.98 16.70
CA GLY A 57 -5.74 -7.27 16.01
C GLY A 57 -5.94 -7.19 14.52
N LEU A 58 -5.77 -6.02 13.92
CA LEU A 58 -5.90 -5.82 12.48
C LEU A 58 -4.54 -5.62 11.83
N ALA A 59 -4.32 -6.24 10.68
CA ALA A 59 -3.16 -5.94 9.85
C ALA A 59 -3.47 -4.73 8.96
N VAL A 60 -2.45 -3.96 8.62
CA VAL A 60 -2.60 -2.79 7.75
C VAL A 60 -1.55 -2.87 6.65
N VAL A 61 -1.96 -2.63 5.42
CA VAL A 61 -1.05 -2.63 4.26
C VAL A 61 -1.44 -1.49 3.34
N GLY A 62 -0.47 -0.90 2.71
CA GLY A 62 -0.71 0.13 1.71
C GLY A 62 0.54 0.42 0.92
N HIS A 63 0.41 1.21 -0.13
CA HIS A 63 1.54 1.60 -0.95
C HIS A 63 1.49 3.08 -1.28
N ASP A 64 2.64 3.62 -1.65
CA ASP A 64 2.74 4.98 -2.18
C ASP A 64 2.29 4.96 -3.64
N HIS A 65 1.30 5.78 -3.98
CA HIS A 65 0.84 5.91 -5.36
C HIS A 65 1.96 6.41 -6.28
N LEU A 66 1.79 6.21 -7.59
CA LEU A 66 2.71 6.78 -8.57
C LEU A 66 2.96 8.26 -8.27
N GLY A 67 4.22 8.67 -8.34
CA GLY A 67 4.63 10.06 -8.11
C GLY A 67 4.62 10.48 -6.66
N HIS A 68 4.44 9.57 -5.72
CA HIS A 68 4.34 9.86 -4.29
C HIS A 68 5.36 9.06 -3.47
N GLY A 69 5.86 9.68 -2.40
CA GLY A 69 6.71 9.01 -1.42
C GLY A 69 7.85 8.20 -2.04
N GLY A 70 8.01 6.97 -1.57
CA GLY A 70 9.04 6.04 -2.06
C GLY A 70 8.80 5.49 -3.47
N SER A 71 7.64 5.76 -4.07
CA SER A 71 7.33 5.37 -5.44
C SER A 71 7.78 6.41 -6.47
N LEU A 72 8.24 7.58 -6.02
CA LEU A 72 8.75 8.61 -6.91
C LEU A 72 10.14 8.21 -7.39
N PRO A 73 10.33 7.98 -8.72
CA PRO A 73 11.65 7.63 -9.23
C PRO A 73 12.58 8.83 -9.18
N GLU A 74 13.89 8.55 -9.15
CA GLU A 74 14.90 9.59 -9.24
C GLU A 74 14.69 10.42 -10.51
N GLY A 75 14.63 11.74 -10.35
CA GLY A 75 14.36 12.66 -11.46
C GLY A 75 12.90 12.74 -11.87
N GLY A 76 12.00 12.01 -11.18
CA GLY A 76 10.58 12.05 -11.47
C GLY A 76 9.91 13.32 -10.99
N THR A 77 8.68 13.54 -11.46
CA THR A 77 7.87 14.70 -11.09
C THR A 77 6.98 14.36 -9.90
N PRO A 78 7.12 15.05 -8.76
CA PRO A 78 6.25 14.78 -7.59
C PRO A 78 4.77 14.99 -7.91
N VAL A 79 3.94 14.13 -7.32
CA VAL A 79 2.48 14.17 -7.46
C VAL A 79 2.00 13.97 -8.91
N TYR A 80 2.85 13.40 -9.75
CA TYR A 80 2.50 13.13 -11.15
C TYR A 80 2.15 11.64 -11.30
N PHE A 81 0.92 11.36 -11.69
CA PHE A 81 0.43 9.97 -11.80
C PHE A 81 0.77 9.29 -13.13
N GLY A 82 1.29 10.02 -14.09
CA GLY A 82 1.63 9.49 -15.39
C GLY A 82 0.80 10.06 -16.53
N ASP A 83 1.17 9.68 -17.75
CA ASP A 83 0.48 10.09 -18.98
C ASP A 83 -0.66 9.13 -19.31
N GLY A 84 -1.48 9.50 -20.27
CA GLY A 84 -2.55 8.64 -20.82
C GLY A 84 -3.75 8.55 -19.89
N THR A 85 -3.93 7.41 -19.23
CA THR A 85 -5.07 7.15 -18.31
C THR A 85 -4.58 6.96 -16.87
N PRO A 86 -4.05 8.02 -16.23
CA PRO A 86 -3.44 7.89 -14.91
C PRO A 86 -4.40 7.40 -13.82
N TRP A 87 -5.67 7.78 -13.91
CA TRP A 87 -6.67 7.31 -12.95
C TRP A 87 -6.81 5.79 -12.98
N GLU A 88 -6.89 5.24 -14.19
CA GLU A 88 -7.02 3.79 -14.34
C GLU A 88 -5.78 3.07 -13.81
N THR A 89 -4.60 3.63 -14.03
CA THR A 89 -3.35 3.06 -13.53
C THR A 89 -3.31 3.05 -12.01
N VAL A 90 -3.70 4.15 -11.37
CA VAL A 90 -3.71 4.25 -9.91
C VAL A 90 -4.68 3.23 -9.31
N VAL A 91 -5.87 3.10 -9.88
CA VAL A 91 -6.86 2.11 -9.41
C VAL A 91 -6.36 0.69 -9.64
N ALA A 92 -5.75 0.43 -10.79
CA ALA A 92 -5.17 -0.88 -11.09
C ALA A 92 -4.06 -1.25 -10.11
N ASP A 93 -3.26 -0.28 -9.67
CA ASP A 93 -2.20 -0.52 -8.69
C ASP A 93 -2.77 -0.92 -7.32
N ILE A 94 -3.87 -0.31 -6.90
CA ILE A 94 -4.57 -0.72 -5.69
C ILE A 94 -5.03 -2.17 -5.81
N GLN A 95 -5.59 -2.54 -6.95
CA GLN A 95 -6.04 -3.90 -7.20
C GLN A 95 -4.90 -4.91 -7.26
N LEU A 96 -3.75 -4.51 -7.82
CA LEU A 96 -2.57 -5.37 -7.86
C LEU A 96 -2.11 -5.74 -6.44
N LEU A 97 -2.02 -4.75 -5.56
CA LEU A 97 -1.62 -5.02 -4.18
C LEU A 97 -2.62 -5.98 -3.52
N LEU A 98 -3.91 -5.75 -3.71
CA LEU A 98 -4.95 -6.59 -3.15
C LEU A 98 -4.85 -8.03 -3.68
N HIS A 99 -4.82 -8.21 -5.00
CA HIS A 99 -4.92 -9.54 -5.61
C HIS A 99 -3.60 -10.31 -5.58
N GLU A 100 -2.46 -9.64 -5.79
CA GLU A 100 -1.18 -10.31 -5.93
C GLU A 100 -0.46 -10.49 -4.60
N GLN A 101 -0.75 -9.67 -3.60
CA GLN A 101 -0.05 -9.70 -2.32
C GLN A 101 -0.98 -10.11 -1.17
N LEU A 102 -2.05 -9.35 -0.96
CA LEU A 102 -2.85 -9.53 0.25
C LEU A 102 -3.63 -10.83 0.27
N ARG A 103 -4.22 -11.24 -0.83
CA ARG A 103 -4.95 -12.50 -0.89
C ARG A 103 -4.05 -13.71 -0.73
N ARG A 104 -2.79 -13.58 -1.17
CA ARG A 104 -1.81 -14.65 -1.06
C ARG A 104 -1.27 -14.76 0.36
N GLU A 105 -0.97 -13.62 1.01
CA GLU A 105 -0.41 -13.61 2.36
C GLU A 105 -1.45 -13.83 3.46
N PHE A 106 -2.70 -13.44 3.20
CA PHE A 106 -3.77 -13.50 4.20
C PHE A 106 -4.96 -14.32 3.71
N PRO A 107 -4.76 -15.61 3.37
CA PRO A 107 -5.87 -16.44 2.88
C PRO A 107 -6.93 -16.62 3.96
N GLY A 108 -8.20 -16.46 3.57
CA GLY A 108 -9.32 -16.65 4.48
C GLY A 108 -9.57 -15.52 5.47
N VAL A 109 -8.79 -14.43 5.39
CA VAL A 109 -8.94 -13.27 6.28
C VAL A 109 -9.72 -12.18 5.53
N PRO A 110 -10.71 -11.54 6.18
CA PRO A 110 -11.42 -10.42 5.52
C PRO A 110 -10.49 -9.29 5.14
N LEU A 111 -10.66 -8.79 3.91
CA LEU A 111 -9.88 -7.66 3.38
C LEU A 111 -10.80 -6.46 3.21
N CYS A 112 -10.39 -5.31 3.77
CA CYS A 112 -11.14 -4.05 3.70
C CYS A 112 -10.28 -2.98 3.04
N LEU A 113 -10.94 -2.04 2.36
CA LEU A 113 -10.26 -0.90 1.74
C LEU A 113 -10.70 0.39 2.42
#